data_e290e610e3db09164d563afae23d0d83
#
_entry.id   e290e610e3db09164d563afae23d0d83
#
_cell.length_a   1.000
_cell.length_b   1.000
_cell.length_c   1.000
_cell.angle_alpha   90.00
_cell.angle_beta   90.00
_cell.angle_gamma   90.00
#
_symmetry.space_group_name_H-M   'P 1'
#
loop_
_entity.id
_entity.type
_entity.pdbx_description
1 polymer ?
#
loop_
_entity_poly.entity_id
_entity_poly.type
_entity_poly.pdbx_seq_one_letter_code
_entity_poly.pdbx_strand_id
1 'polypeptide(L)'
;SSDLSNVIKGCEKTEVSLGAGAIPRSLIRPNDLDKQLMYRFKAAQAAAKKDGQVIYIVSGYRSLSRQKTLFANAVRKYGSVEEASKWVAPPLISHHPWGTAIDVNYPDEPVGAGWLEVHGSKFGLCRVFENEWWHFEPVIAPGWKCPALVPDATYSLN
;
A
#
# COMPACT_ATOMS: atom_id res chain seq x y z
N SER A 1 17.06 13.67 1.40
CA SER A 1 18.38 13.88 1.95
C SER A 1 18.82 12.72 2.83
N SER A 2 20.10 12.68 3.14
CA SER A 2 20.67 11.61 3.94
C SER A 2 20.07 11.51 5.34
N ASP A 3 19.63 12.61 5.91
CA ASP A 3 19.06 12.63 7.26
C ASP A 3 17.74 11.89 7.33
N LEU A 4 16.91 12.06 6.32
CA LEU A 4 15.63 11.37 6.25
C LEU A 4 15.81 9.87 6.08
N SER A 5 16.78 9.47 5.26
CA SER A 5 17.07 8.06 5.02
C SER A 5 17.58 7.35 6.28
N ASN A 6 18.36 8.05 7.11
CA ASN A 6 18.85 7.48 8.36
C ASN A 6 17.74 7.31 9.41
N VAL A 7 16.71 8.15 9.35
CA VAL A 7 15.61 8.10 10.31
C VAL A 7 14.57 7.05 9.92
N ILE A 8 14.31 6.90 8.61
CA ILE A 8 13.24 6.03 8.11
C ILE A 8 13.78 5.18 6.96
N LYS A 9 14.67 4.28 7.29
CA LYS A 9 15.38 3.48 6.30
C LYS A 9 14.49 2.62 5.43
N GLY A 10 13.41 2.09 5.99
CA GLY A 10 12.46 1.29 5.22
C GLY A 10 11.64 2.13 4.26
N CYS A 11 11.22 3.33 4.69
CA CYS A 11 10.53 4.26 3.80
C CYS A 11 11.44 4.72 2.68
N GLU A 12 12.70 4.93 2.96
CA GLU A 12 13.69 5.25 1.95
C GLU A 12 13.80 4.12 0.93
N LYS A 13 13.90 2.88 1.37
CA LYS A 13 13.94 1.72 0.48
C LYS A 13 12.72 1.67 -0.42
N THR A 14 11.56 1.93 0.14
CA THR A 14 10.31 1.99 -0.63
C THR A 14 10.36 3.14 -1.62
N GLU A 15 10.81 4.31 -1.20
CA GLU A 15 10.92 5.47 -2.06
C GLU A 15 11.96 5.29 -3.18
N VAL A 16 13.07 4.66 -2.89
CA VAL A 16 14.08 4.33 -3.90
C VAL A 16 13.52 3.37 -4.95
N SER A 17 12.63 2.48 -4.54
CA SER A 17 11.98 1.57 -5.48
C SER A 17 10.82 2.21 -6.25
N LEU A 18 10.41 3.43 -5.91
CA LEU A 18 9.37 4.14 -6.65
C LEU A 18 9.85 4.45 -8.06
N GLY A 19 9.02 4.11 -9.03
CA GLY A 19 9.27 4.45 -10.42
C GLY A 19 8.98 5.90 -10.72
N ALA A 20 9.43 6.37 -11.89
CA ALA A 20 9.03 7.68 -12.38
C ALA A 20 7.50 7.75 -12.45
N GLY A 21 6.93 8.87 -12.03
CA GLY A 21 5.48 9.05 -12.00
C GLY A 21 4.79 8.47 -10.77
N ALA A 22 5.54 7.98 -9.78
CA ALA A 22 4.99 7.71 -8.46
C ALA A 22 4.42 9.01 -7.87
N ILE A 23 3.38 8.88 -7.03
CA ILE A 23 2.73 10.07 -6.46
C ILE A 23 3.64 10.70 -5.42
N PRO A 24 4.09 11.96 -5.61
CA PRO A 24 4.94 12.63 -4.64
C PRO A 24 4.17 12.89 -3.34
N ARG A 25 4.83 12.70 -2.22
CA ARG A 25 4.23 12.97 -0.90
C ARG A 25 3.74 14.40 -0.74
N SER A 26 4.42 15.34 -1.35
CA SER A 26 4.04 16.76 -1.30
C SER A 26 2.68 17.06 -1.92
N LEU A 27 2.16 16.16 -2.76
CA LEU A 27 0.85 16.31 -3.40
C LEU A 27 -0.25 15.56 -2.67
N ILE A 28 0.08 14.79 -1.65
CA ILE A 28 -0.89 13.99 -0.90
C ILE A 28 -1.65 14.91 0.03
N ARG A 29 -2.98 14.82 -0.02
CA ARG A 29 -3.86 15.56 0.88
C ARG A 29 -4.08 14.73 2.14
N PRO A 30 -3.84 15.31 3.32
CA PRO A 30 -4.24 14.63 4.55
C PRO A 30 -5.74 14.41 4.57
N ASN A 31 -6.15 13.32 5.21
CA ASN A 31 -7.55 12.98 5.46
C ASN A 31 -8.36 12.53 4.24
N ASP A 32 -7.70 12.07 3.17
CA ASP A 32 -8.42 11.53 2.01
C ASP A 32 -7.56 10.56 1.22
N LEU A 33 -8.19 9.73 0.40
CA LEU A 33 -7.50 8.90 -0.56
C LEU A 33 -7.00 9.78 -1.72
N ASP A 34 -5.76 9.56 -2.13
CA ASP A 34 -5.16 10.33 -3.21
C ASP A 34 -5.97 10.21 -4.50
N LYS A 35 -6.17 11.34 -5.18
CA LYS A 35 -7.01 11.39 -6.39
C LYS A 35 -6.43 10.60 -7.55
N GLN A 36 -5.10 10.59 -7.70
CA GLN A 36 -4.47 9.80 -8.76
C GLN A 36 -4.60 8.31 -8.47
N LEU A 37 -4.45 7.91 -7.20
CA LEU A 37 -4.66 6.53 -6.80
C LEU A 37 -6.09 6.10 -7.13
N MET A 38 -7.08 6.92 -6.80
CA MET A 38 -8.49 6.62 -7.14
C MET A 38 -8.69 6.49 -8.64
N TYR A 39 -8.11 7.39 -9.42
CA TYR A 39 -8.21 7.35 -10.88
C TYR A 39 -7.61 6.05 -11.43
N ARG A 40 -6.42 5.70 -10.96
CA ARG A 40 -5.73 4.47 -11.36
C ARG A 40 -6.54 3.23 -10.98
N PHE A 41 -7.09 3.23 -9.77
CA PHE A 41 -7.89 2.11 -9.31
C PHE A 41 -9.18 1.95 -10.12
N LYS A 42 -9.88 3.03 -10.41
CA LYS A 42 -11.10 2.97 -11.22
C LYS A 42 -10.83 2.44 -12.62
N ALA A 43 -9.72 2.83 -13.22
CA ALA A 43 -9.31 2.31 -14.52
C ALA A 43 -9.02 0.80 -14.44
N ALA A 44 -8.31 0.36 -13.41
CA ALA A 44 -8.05 -1.06 -13.18
C ALA A 44 -9.35 -1.83 -12.92
N GLN A 45 -10.27 -1.25 -12.15
CA GLN A 45 -11.56 -1.85 -11.84
C GLN A 45 -12.39 -2.10 -13.10
N ALA A 46 -12.42 -1.14 -14.01
CA ALA A 46 -13.11 -1.29 -15.29
C ALA A 46 -12.47 -2.38 -16.16
N ALA A 47 -11.15 -2.45 -16.19
CA ALA A 47 -10.43 -3.48 -16.93
C ALA A 47 -10.65 -4.86 -16.33
N ALA A 48 -10.64 -4.99 -15.01
CA ALA A 48 -10.93 -6.24 -14.32
C ALA A 48 -12.33 -6.76 -14.66
N LYS A 49 -13.31 -5.86 -14.67
CA LYS A 49 -14.69 -6.22 -15.02
C LYS A 49 -14.79 -6.80 -16.43
N LYS A 50 -14.06 -6.25 -17.39
CA LYS A 50 -14.01 -6.80 -18.75
C LYS A 50 -13.45 -8.22 -18.78
N ASP A 51 -12.54 -8.52 -17.88
CA ASP A 51 -11.94 -9.86 -17.74
C ASP A 51 -12.77 -10.79 -16.82
N GLY A 52 -13.97 -10.36 -16.42
CA GLY A 52 -14.82 -11.15 -15.54
C GLY A 52 -14.39 -11.15 -14.08
N GLN A 53 -13.53 -10.21 -13.69
CA GLN A 53 -13.03 -10.11 -12.31
C GLN A 53 -13.62 -8.89 -11.61
N VAL A 54 -13.89 -9.03 -10.31
CA VAL A 54 -14.41 -7.94 -9.48
C VAL A 54 -13.32 -7.54 -8.49
N ILE A 55 -12.97 -6.25 -8.50
CA ILE A 55 -12.07 -5.68 -7.51
C ILE A 55 -12.72 -4.47 -6.85
N TYR A 56 -12.51 -4.32 -5.55
CA TYR A 56 -13.07 -3.22 -4.77
C TYR A 56 -12.14 -2.86 -3.61
N ILE A 57 -12.19 -1.59 -3.20
CA ILE A 57 -11.41 -1.11 -2.06
C ILE A 57 -12.17 -1.43 -0.78
N VAL A 58 -11.52 -2.15 0.13
CA VAL A 58 -12.04 -2.45 1.46
C VAL A 58 -11.55 -1.42 2.47
N SER A 59 -10.29 -1.03 2.36
CA SER A 59 -9.69 0.00 3.21
C SER A 59 -8.78 0.86 2.35
N GLY A 60 -8.98 2.15 2.39
CA GLY A 60 -8.15 3.11 1.67
C GLY A 60 -7.52 4.08 2.66
N TYR A 61 -7.98 5.35 2.66
CA TYR A 61 -7.54 6.29 3.67
C TYR A 61 -7.91 5.78 5.06
N ARG A 62 -6.95 5.91 5.95
CA ARG A 62 -7.15 5.56 7.36
C ARG A 62 -6.47 6.63 8.19
N SER A 63 -7.21 7.29 9.10
CA SER A 63 -6.64 8.34 9.92
C SER A 63 -5.47 7.86 10.76
N LEU A 64 -4.57 8.77 11.13
CA LEU A 64 -3.47 8.45 12.03
C LEU A 64 -3.98 7.87 13.35
N SER A 65 -5.05 8.45 13.88
CA SER A 65 -5.70 7.95 15.10
C SER A 65 -6.18 6.50 14.95
N ARG A 66 -6.84 6.21 13.83
CA ARG A 66 -7.29 4.83 13.53
C ARG A 66 -6.11 3.87 13.40
N GLN A 67 -5.06 4.31 12.72
CA GLN A 67 -3.85 3.48 12.56
C GLN A 67 -3.19 3.19 13.91
N LYS A 68 -3.15 4.17 14.81
CA LYS A 68 -2.66 3.99 16.19
C LYS A 68 -3.46 2.93 16.92
N THR A 69 -4.79 2.97 16.83
CA THR A 69 -5.67 1.98 17.44
C THR A 69 -5.44 0.59 16.89
N LEU A 70 -5.35 0.47 15.57
CA LEU A 70 -5.09 -0.81 14.90
C LEU A 70 -3.74 -1.38 15.32
N PHE A 71 -2.72 -0.55 15.40
CA PHE A 71 -1.39 -0.99 15.81
C PHE A 71 -1.38 -1.44 17.27
N ALA A 72 -2.00 -0.68 18.17
CA ALA A 72 -2.11 -1.06 19.58
C ALA A 72 -2.85 -2.40 19.74
N ASN A 73 -3.91 -2.62 18.99
CA ASN A 73 -4.63 -3.89 18.98
C ASN A 73 -3.75 -5.04 18.47
N ALA A 74 -2.96 -4.78 17.43
CA ALA A 74 -2.02 -5.76 16.90
C ALA A 74 -0.94 -6.12 17.92
N VAL A 75 -0.41 -5.14 18.65
CA VAL A 75 0.57 -5.40 19.73
C VAL A 75 -0.01 -6.34 20.79
N ARG A 76 -1.26 -6.11 21.19
CA ARG A 76 -1.94 -7.00 22.13
C ARG A 76 -2.15 -8.39 21.55
N LYS A 77 -2.53 -8.48 20.28
CA LYS A 77 -2.79 -9.76 19.61
C LYS A 77 -1.52 -10.59 19.40
N TYR A 78 -0.46 -9.96 18.95
CA TYR A 78 0.78 -10.65 18.59
C TYR A 78 1.84 -10.65 19.68
N GLY A 79 1.63 -9.93 20.76
CA GLY A 79 2.46 -9.98 21.97
C GLY A 79 3.65 -9.03 21.99
N SER A 80 4.01 -8.39 20.87
CA SER A 80 5.13 -7.44 20.83
C SER A 80 4.97 -6.45 19.67
N VAL A 81 5.68 -5.34 19.77
CA VAL A 81 5.77 -4.34 18.70
C VAL A 81 6.40 -4.98 17.45
N GLU A 82 7.42 -5.79 17.63
CA GLU A 82 8.12 -6.44 16.51
C GLU A 82 7.20 -7.36 15.72
N GLU A 83 6.47 -8.22 16.38
CA GLU A 83 5.53 -9.13 15.74
C GLU A 83 4.35 -8.38 15.12
N ALA A 84 3.80 -7.41 15.85
CA ALA A 84 2.70 -6.59 15.35
C ALA A 84 3.07 -5.87 14.07
N SER A 85 4.29 -5.32 13.99
CA SER A 85 4.76 -4.55 12.84
C SER A 85 4.81 -5.35 11.55
N LYS A 86 4.88 -6.67 11.62
CA LYS A 86 4.83 -7.54 10.43
C LYS A 86 3.47 -7.52 9.75
N TRP A 87 2.41 -7.31 10.52
CA TRP A 87 1.03 -7.39 10.03
C TRP A 87 0.33 -6.04 9.96
N VAL A 88 0.73 -5.11 10.83
CA VAL A 88 0.17 -3.75 10.86
C VAL A 88 1.33 -2.78 10.96
N ALA A 89 1.48 -1.91 9.99
CA ALA A 89 2.54 -0.92 10.02
C ALA A 89 2.30 0.09 11.17
N PRO A 90 3.36 0.49 11.87
CA PRO A 90 3.26 1.56 12.86
C PRO A 90 2.66 2.83 12.24
N PRO A 91 1.97 3.67 13.05
CA PRO A 91 1.18 4.78 12.52
C PRO A 91 1.95 5.78 11.66
N LEU A 92 3.20 6.08 12.01
CA LEU A 92 4.00 7.05 11.25
C LEU A 92 4.66 6.45 10.02
N ILE A 93 4.60 5.13 9.86
CA ILE A 93 5.22 4.41 8.75
C ILE A 93 4.17 3.96 7.73
N SER A 94 2.97 3.62 8.19
CA SER A 94 1.88 3.19 7.32
C SER A 94 1.57 4.25 6.26
N HIS A 95 1.31 3.82 5.03
CA HIS A 95 0.91 4.70 3.95
C HIS A 95 -0.61 4.91 3.88
N HIS A 96 -1.39 4.17 4.67
CA HIS A 96 -2.84 4.41 4.75
C HIS A 96 -3.21 5.81 5.26
N PRO A 97 -2.56 6.36 6.30
CA PRO A 97 -2.83 7.72 6.73
C PRO A 97 -2.46 8.80 5.71
N TRP A 98 -1.65 8.44 4.73
CA TRP A 98 -1.28 9.35 3.64
C TRP A 98 -2.20 9.27 2.45
N GLY A 99 -3.15 8.31 2.46
CA GLY A 99 -4.06 8.09 1.35
C GLY A 99 -3.41 7.45 0.13
N THR A 100 -2.26 6.78 0.29
CA THR A 100 -1.52 6.14 -0.81
C THR A 100 -1.42 4.64 -0.68
N ALA A 101 -2.25 4.02 0.14
CA ALA A 101 -2.37 2.58 0.22
C ALA A 101 -3.82 2.16 0.16
N ILE A 102 -4.09 1.05 -0.49
CA ILE A 102 -5.42 0.44 -0.56
C ILE A 102 -5.33 -1.04 -0.26
N ASP A 103 -6.35 -1.54 0.45
CA ASP A 103 -6.56 -2.96 0.67
C ASP A 103 -7.70 -3.39 -0.25
N VAL A 104 -7.42 -4.35 -1.13
CA VAL A 104 -8.32 -4.77 -2.19
C VAL A 104 -8.88 -6.17 -1.87
N ASN A 105 -10.19 -6.29 -1.86
CA ASN A 105 -10.92 -7.56 -1.73
C ASN A 105 -10.67 -8.35 -0.44
N TYR A 106 -9.97 -7.81 0.52
CA TYR A 106 -9.66 -8.51 1.77
C TYR A 106 -10.87 -8.48 2.71
N PRO A 107 -11.20 -9.56 3.39
CA PRO A 107 -10.53 -10.88 3.40
C PRO A 107 -11.15 -11.92 2.46
N ASP A 108 -12.17 -11.56 1.69
CA ASP A 108 -13.09 -12.52 1.10
C ASP A 108 -12.75 -12.99 -0.31
N GLU A 109 -12.07 -12.15 -1.11
CA GLU A 109 -11.99 -12.35 -2.55
C GLU A 109 -10.57 -12.23 -3.11
N PRO A 110 -9.67 -13.20 -2.80
CA PRO A 110 -8.28 -13.11 -3.25
C PRO A 110 -8.09 -13.23 -4.76
N VAL A 111 -9.04 -13.82 -5.48
CA VAL A 111 -8.92 -14.04 -6.94
C VAL A 111 -8.87 -12.72 -7.70
N GLY A 112 -9.75 -11.77 -7.36
CA GLY A 112 -9.74 -10.44 -7.96
C GLY A 112 -8.46 -9.67 -7.64
N ALA A 113 -7.98 -9.75 -6.41
CA ALA A 113 -6.71 -9.14 -6.03
C ALA A 113 -5.54 -9.79 -6.78
N GLY A 114 -5.59 -11.08 -7.03
CA GLY A 114 -4.61 -11.77 -7.86
C GLY A 114 -4.59 -11.26 -9.30
N TRP A 115 -5.76 -10.95 -9.87
CA TRP A 115 -5.82 -10.27 -11.15
C TRP A 115 -5.10 -8.92 -11.11
N LEU A 116 -5.33 -8.15 -10.05
CA LEU A 116 -4.68 -6.84 -9.88
C LEU A 116 -3.17 -6.98 -9.70
N GLU A 117 -2.71 -8.01 -9.02
CA GLU A 117 -1.27 -8.28 -8.90
C GLU A 117 -0.62 -8.48 -10.27
N VAL A 118 -1.29 -9.21 -11.16
CA VAL A 118 -0.77 -9.51 -12.52
C VAL A 118 -0.86 -8.28 -13.42
N HIS A 119 -1.96 -7.55 -13.37
CA HIS A 119 -2.26 -6.48 -14.33
C HIS A 119 -2.08 -5.07 -13.79
N GLY A 120 -1.90 -4.92 -12.48
CA GLY A 120 -1.88 -3.61 -11.81
C GLY A 120 -0.81 -2.67 -12.30
N SER A 121 0.32 -3.18 -12.77
CA SER A 121 1.41 -2.36 -13.29
C SER A 121 0.99 -1.49 -14.47
N LYS A 122 0.06 -1.94 -15.29
CA LYS A 122 -0.50 -1.15 -16.38
C LYS A 122 -1.17 0.13 -15.89
N PHE A 123 -1.64 0.11 -14.66
CA PHE A 123 -2.35 1.22 -14.03
C PHE A 123 -1.49 1.93 -12.97
N GLY A 124 -0.23 1.52 -12.82
CA GLY A 124 0.67 2.08 -11.82
C GLY A 124 0.37 1.61 -10.40
N LEU A 125 -0.24 0.43 -10.25
CA LEU A 125 -0.58 -0.17 -8.96
C LEU A 125 0.21 -1.44 -8.74
N CYS A 126 0.87 -1.55 -7.58
CA CYS A 126 1.70 -2.70 -7.23
C CYS A 126 1.33 -3.27 -5.87
N ARG A 127 1.26 -4.60 -5.80
CA ARG A 127 1.33 -5.28 -4.51
C ARG A 127 2.72 -5.01 -3.91
N VAL A 128 2.80 -4.84 -2.60
CA VAL A 128 4.04 -4.41 -1.93
C VAL A 128 4.61 -5.49 -1.03
N PHE A 129 3.77 -6.19 -0.27
CA PHE A 129 4.20 -7.14 0.77
C PHE A 129 3.86 -8.58 0.40
N GLU A 130 4.82 -9.48 0.62
CA GLU A 130 4.58 -10.91 0.36
C GLU A 130 3.47 -11.47 1.24
N ASN A 131 3.36 -11.03 2.50
CA ASN A 131 2.37 -11.53 3.45
C ASN A 131 1.01 -10.85 3.35
N GLU A 132 0.83 -9.86 2.47
CA GLU A 132 -0.43 -9.13 2.28
C GLU A 132 -0.83 -9.12 0.82
N TRP A 133 -1.55 -10.15 0.37
CA TRP A 133 -2.02 -10.25 -1.02
C TRP A 133 -2.97 -9.11 -1.41
N TRP A 134 -3.54 -8.42 -0.43
CA TRP A 134 -4.55 -7.37 -0.61
C TRP A 134 -3.99 -5.96 -0.68
N HIS A 135 -2.74 -5.74 -0.28
CA HIS A 135 -2.19 -4.39 -0.11
C HIS A 135 -1.50 -3.89 -1.38
N PHE A 136 -2.02 -2.80 -1.94
CA PHE A 136 -1.51 -2.20 -3.18
C PHE A 136 -1.20 -0.73 -2.98
N GLU A 137 -0.18 -0.25 -3.68
CA GLU A 137 0.26 1.15 -3.65
C GLU A 137 0.63 1.64 -5.04
N PRO A 138 0.47 2.97 -5.32
CA PRO A 138 0.79 3.57 -6.61
C PRO A 138 2.27 3.94 -6.71
N VAL A 139 3.15 2.94 -6.66
CA VAL A 139 4.60 3.14 -6.49
C VAL A 139 5.37 3.27 -7.80
N ILE A 140 4.68 3.19 -8.94
CA ILE A 140 5.28 3.33 -10.27
C ILE A 140 4.39 4.19 -11.18
N ALA A 141 4.95 4.67 -12.27
CA ALA A 141 4.14 5.20 -13.36
C ALA A 141 3.35 4.06 -14.03
N PRO A 142 2.12 4.33 -14.53
CA PRO A 142 1.38 3.31 -15.29
C PRO A 142 2.23 2.73 -16.44
N GLY A 143 2.28 1.41 -16.49
CA GLY A 143 3.01 0.69 -17.53
C GLY A 143 4.46 0.34 -17.17
N TRP A 144 4.96 0.85 -16.05
CA TRP A 144 6.29 0.50 -15.56
C TRP A 144 6.26 -0.84 -14.81
N LYS A 145 7.42 -1.37 -14.50
CA LYS A 145 7.53 -2.65 -13.80
C LYS A 145 7.46 -2.42 -12.29
N CYS A 146 6.64 -3.21 -11.60
CA CYS A 146 6.58 -3.19 -10.15
C CYS A 146 7.91 -3.66 -9.53
N PRO A 147 8.33 -3.03 -8.42
CA PRO A 147 9.49 -3.53 -7.66
C PRO A 147 9.20 -4.93 -7.09
N ALA A 148 10.26 -5.64 -6.74
CA ALA A 148 10.13 -6.92 -6.05
C ALA A 148 9.38 -6.73 -4.73
N LEU A 149 8.57 -7.72 -4.36
CA LEU A 149 7.87 -7.73 -3.07
C LEU A 149 8.88 -7.75 -1.92
N VAL A 150 8.54 -7.06 -0.83
CA VAL A 150 9.26 -7.19 0.43
C VAL A 150 8.49 -8.15 1.34
N PRO A 151 9.16 -8.83 2.29
CA PRO A 151 8.49 -9.88 3.08
C PRO A 151 7.28 -9.42 3.87
N ASP A 152 7.34 -8.25 4.49
CA ASP A 152 6.26 -7.73 5.33
C ASP A 152 6.43 -6.22 5.60
N ALA A 153 5.51 -5.67 6.38
CA ALA A 153 5.48 -4.22 6.68
C ALA A 153 6.69 -3.74 7.50
N THR A 154 7.47 -4.62 8.11
CA THR A 154 8.67 -4.21 8.84
C THR A 154 9.74 -3.62 7.92
N TYR A 155 9.70 -3.94 6.64
CA TYR A 155 10.60 -3.37 5.66
C TYR A 155 10.35 -1.89 5.41
N SER A 156 9.22 -1.38 5.86
CA SER A 156 8.97 0.06 5.88
C SER A 156 9.67 0.78 7.04
N LEU A 157 10.21 0.03 7.99
CA LEU A 157 10.94 0.55 9.14
C LEU A 157 12.46 0.56 8.94
N ASN A 158 12.94 -0.25 8.04
CA ASN A 158 14.38 -0.45 7.83
C ASN A 158 14.89 0.39 6.65
#